data_82774040f714b41db09d5a58545c56da
#
_entry.id   82774040f714b41db09d5a58545c56da
#
_cell.length_a   1.000
_cell.length_b   1.000
_cell.length_c   1.000
_cell.angle_alpha   90.00
_cell.angle_beta   90.00
_cell.angle_gamma   90.00
#
_symmetry.space_group_name_H-M   'P 1'
#
loop_
_entity.id
_entity.type
_entity.pdbx_description
1 polymer ?
#
loop_
_entity_poly.entity_id
_entity_poly.type
_entity_poly.pdbx_seq_one_letter_code
_entity_poly.pdbx_strand_id
1 'polypeptide(L)' 'MEYLYAITCTYDGESQPRWVGRFSDCISAVETYQKFVDWGTANEYSTINLSEPSGKMHTKIFYKDGSVGGK' A
#
# COMPACT_ATOMS: atom_id res chain seq x y z
N MET A 1 -12.64 16.14 10.24
CA MET A 1 -11.27 15.59 10.37
C MET A 1 -10.69 15.34 8.97
N GLU A 2 -9.47 15.77 8.76
CA GLU A 2 -8.79 15.57 7.49
C GLU A 2 -8.01 14.27 7.50
N TYR A 3 -8.14 13.49 6.43
CA TYR A 3 -7.36 12.27 6.26
C TYR A 3 -6.16 12.60 5.38
N LEU A 4 -4.98 12.64 6.00
CA LEU A 4 -3.75 13.08 5.35
C LEU A 4 -2.98 11.95 4.67
N TYR A 5 -3.22 10.72 5.11
CA TYR A 5 -2.54 9.52 4.58
C TYR A 5 -3.56 8.59 3.96
N ALA A 6 -3.19 7.97 2.86
CA ALA A 6 -4.07 7.02 2.19
C ALA A 6 -3.29 5.79 1.73
N ILE A 7 -3.90 4.63 1.89
CA ILE A 7 -3.31 3.37 1.45
C ILE A 7 -4.23 2.77 0.38
N THR A 8 -3.63 2.38 -0.74
CA THR A 8 -4.33 1.67 -1.81
C THR A 8 -3.54 0.41 -2.15
N CYS A 9 -4.22 -0.60 -2.67
CA CYS A 9 -3.58 -1.79 -3.19
C CYS A 9 -4.18 -2.15 -4.54
N THR A 10 -3.38 -2.81 -5.39
CA THR A 10 -3.84 -3.32 -6.66
C THR A 10 -3.62 -4.83 -6.64
N TYR A 11 -4.68 -5.61 -6.89
CA TYR A 11 -4.55 -7.05 -6.98
C TYR A 11 -4.02 -7.46 -8.34
N ASP A 12 -3.43 -8.65 -8.39
CA ASP A 12 -2.93 -9.20 -9.64
C ASP A 12 -4.06 -9.32 -10.67
N GLY A 13 -3.82 -8.80 -11.86
CA GLY A 13 -4.81 -8.81 -12.95
C GLY A 13 -5.76 -7.61 -12.95
N GLU A 14 -5.75 -6.77 -11.92
CA GLU A 14 -6.58 -5.58 -11.89
C GLU A 14 -5.83 -4.35 -12.39
N SER A 15 -6.53 -3.46 -13.08
CA SER A 15 -5.95 -2.22 -13.59
C SER A 15 -6.21 -1.02 -12.68
N GLN A 16 -7.13 -1.15 -11.72
CA GLN A 16 -7.51 -0.05 -10.83
C GLN A 16 -7.15 -0.40 -9.38
N PRO A 17 -6.57 0.54 -8.63
CA PRO A 17 -6.27 0.31 -7.23
C PRO A 17 -7.55 0.30 -6.39
N ARG A 18 -7.51 -0.46 -5.31
CA ARG A 18 -8.58 -0.49 -4.31
C ARG A 18 -8.15 0.31 -3.09
N TRP A 19 -9.08 1.02 -2.49
CA TRP A 19 -8.82 1.73 -1.24
C TRP A 19 -8.72 0.73 -0.09
N VAL A 20 -7.64 0.83 0.68
CA VAL A 20 -7.46 0.06 1.91
C VAL A 20 -7.95 0.89 3.10
N GLY A 21 -7.53 2.15 3.16
CA GLY A 21 -7.96 3.03 4.24
C GLY A 21 -7.34 4.42 4.13
N ARG A 22 -7.87 5.31 4.94
CA ARG A 22 -7.39 6.67 5.09
C ARG A 22 -7.11 6.93 6.56
N PHE A 23 -6.04 7.66 6.84
CA PHE A 23 -5.56 7.85 8.21
C PHE A 23 -5.21 9.31 8.45
N SER A 24 -5.47 9.78 9.66
CA SER A 24 -5.12 11.14 10.05
C SER A 24 -3.73 11.22 10.69
N ASP A 25 -3.18 10.10 11.15
CA ASP A 25 -1.88 10.07 11.79
C ASP A 25 -0.91 9.14 11.08
N CYS A 26 0.38 9.48 11.18
CA CYS A 26 1.45 8.75 10.51
C CYS A 26 1.62 7.35 11.08
N ILE A 27 1.52 7.18 12.39
CA ILE A 27 1.79 5.89 13.04
C ILE A 27 0.81 4.82 12.56
N SER A 28 -0.49 5.12 12.61
CA SER A 28 -1.52 4.18 12.15
C SER A 28 -1.36 3.85 10.66
N ALA A 29 -1.04 4.85 9.86
CA ALA A 29 -0.84 4.66 8.42
C ALA A 29 0.35 3.71 8.15
N VAL A 30 1.49 3.95 8.79
CA VAL A 30 2.69 3.14 8.59
C VAL A 30 2.47 1.71 9.08
N GLU A 31 1.84 1.54 10.23
CA GLU A 31 1.55 0.20 10.76
C GLU A 31 0.64 -0.59 9.83
N THR A 32 -0.40 0.04 9.31
CA THR A 32 -1.32 -0.61 8.37
C THR A 32 -0.62 -0.93 7.06
N TYR A 33 0.17 0.00 6.54
CA TYR A 33 0.96 -0.22 5.34
C TYR A 33 1.89 -1.43 5.50
N GLN A 34 2.58 -1.54 6.64
CA GLN A 34 3.49 -2.65 6.90
C GLN A 34 2.76 -3.99 6.95
N LYS A 35 1.56 -4.04 7.54
CA LYS A 35 0.75 -5.25 7.55
C LYS A 35 0.43 -5.72 6.13
N PHE A 36 0.04 -4.82 5.25
CA PHE A 36 -0.28 -5.16 3.88
C PHE A 36 0.96 -5.56 3.09
N VAL A 37 2.10 -4.96 3.37
CA VAL A 37 3.37 -5.38 2.78
C VAL A 37 3.70 -6.81 3.20
N ASP A 38 3.53 -7.12 4.47
CA ASP A 38 3.80 -8.48 4.99
C ASP A 38 2.85 -9.52 4.40
N TRP A 39 1.62 -9.13 4.09
CA TRP A 39 0.62 -10.04 3.51
C TRP A 39 0.64 -10.08 1.98
N GLY A 40 1.41 -9.20 1.34
CA GLY A 40 1.32 -8.98 -0.10
C GLY A 40 1.47 -10.23 -0.95
N THR A 41 2.51 -11.02 -0.68
CA THR A 41 2.76 -12.24 -1.46
C THR A 41 1.71 -13.32 -1.21
N ALA A 42 1.18 -13.39 0.02
CA ALA A 42 0.16 -14.39 0.37
C ALA A 42 -1.22 -14.03 -0.18
N ASN A 43 -1.46 -12.76 -0.50
CA ASN A 43 -2.78 -12.27 -0.91
C ASN A 43 -2.84 -11.80 -2.36
N GLU A 44 -1.82 -12.14 -3.15
CA GLU A 44 -1.78 -11.86 -4.59
C GLU A 44 -1.87 -10.38 -4.95
N TYR A 45 -1.46 -9.49 -4.05
CA TYR A 45 -1.35 -8.07 -4.39
C TYR A 45 -0.22 -7.88 -5.41
N SER A 46 -0.44 -7.00 -6.36
CA SER A 46 0.63 -6.60 -7.27
C SER A 46 1.37 -5.37 -6.76
N THR A 47 0.67 -4.41 -6.18
CA THR A 47 1.28 -3.22 -5.60
C THR A 47 0.53 -2.76 -4.35
N ILE A 48 1.26 -2.13 -3.44
CA ILE A 48 0.68 -1.44 -2.28
C ILE A 48 1.31 -0.06 -2.22
N ASN A 49 0.47 0.97 -2.08
CA ASN A 49 0.91 2.37 -2.05
C ASN A 49 0.47 3.04 -0.76
N LEU A 50 1.37 3.84 -0.20
CA LEU A 50 1.06 4.76 0.90
C LEU A 50 1.37 6.17 0.44
N SER A 51 0.36 7.04 0.39
CA SER A 51 0.56 8.44 0.06
C SER A 51 0.55 9.32 1.31
N GLU A 52 1.45 10.31 1.33
CA GLU A 52 1.62 11.24 2.44
C GLU A 52 1.10 12.63 2.08
N PRO A 53 0.84 13.49 3.09
CA PRO A 53 0.38 14.87 2.83
C PRO A 53 1.33 15.70 1.99
N SER A 54 2.62 15.38 2.04
CA SER A 54 3.64 16.09 1.24
C SER A 54 3.59 15.76 -0.24
N GLY A 55 2.75 14.79 -0.63
CA GLY A 55 2.70 14.28 -1.98
C GLY A 55 3.64 13.12 -2.25
N LYS A 56 4.49 12.78 -1.28
CA LYS A 56 5.38 11.64 -1.40
C LYS A 56 4.58 10.34 -1.36
N MET A 57 4.99 9.37 -2.16
CA MET A 57 4.33 8.07 -2.23
C MET A 57 5.35 6.95 -2.02
N HIS A 58 5.00 6.01 -1.16
CA HIS A 58 5.78 4.81 -0.93
C HIS A 58 5.07 3.64 -1.62
N THR A 59 5.80 2.90 -2.46
CA THR A 59 5.22 1.82 -3.24
C THR A 59 6.02 0.55 -3.04
N LYS A 60 5.32 -0.56 -2.83
CA LYS A 60 5.91 -1.89 -2.86
C LYS A 60 5.29 -2.67 -4.00
N ILE A 61 6.11 -3.38 -4.77
CA ILE A 61 5.69 -4.17 -5.91
C ILE A 61 5.97 -5.63 -5.59
N PHE A 62 4.94 -6.48 -5.76
CA PHE A 62 5.05 -7.91 -5.49
C PHE A 62 5.13 -8.66 -6.82
N TYR A 63 6.21 -9.38 -7.00
CA TYR A 63 6.44 -10.13 -8.23
C TYR A 63 6.00 -11.58 -8.07
N LYS A 64 5.65 -12.21 -9.18
CA LYS A 64 5.14 -13.59 -9.17
C LYS A 64 6.15 -14.62 -8.67
N ASP A 65 7.43 -14.30 -8.69
CA ASP A 65 8.48 -15.18 -8.16
C ASP A 65 8.63 -15.09 -6.64
N GLY A 66 7.82 -14.27 -5.98
CA GLY A 66 7.85 -14.08 -4.54
C GLY A 66 8.74 -12.94 -4.06
N SER A 67 9.45 -12.27 -4.96
CA SER A 67 10.30 -11.14 -4.59
C SER A 67 9.45 -9.88 -4.39
N VAL A 68 9.96 -8.95 -3.59
CA VAL A 68 9.32 -7.67 -3.31
C VAL A 68 10.27 -6.55 -3.70
N GLY A 69 9.77 -5.64 -4.51
CA GLY A 69 10.54 -4.48 -4.96
C GLY A 69 9.84 -3.18 -4.58
N GLY A 70 10.36 -2.08 -5.13
CA GLY A 70 9.81 -0.76 -4.92
C GLY A 70 10.58 0.07 -3.91
N LYS A 71 10.03 1.25 -3.60
CA LYS A 71 10.70 2.23 -2.73
C LYS A 71 10.10 2.27 -1.34
#